data_93bb521e6dedf12c6a3e649b6a560c1a
#
_entry.id   93bb521e6dedf12c6a3e649b6a560c1a
#
_cell.length_a   1.000
_cell.length_b   1.000
_cell.length_c   1.000
_cell.angle_alpha   90.00
_cell.angle_beta   90.00
_cell.angle_gamma   90.00
#
_symmetry.space_group_name_H-M   'P 1'
#
loop_
_entity.id
_entity.type
_entity.pdbx_description
1 polymer ?
#
loop_
_entity_poly.entity_id
_entity_poly.type
_entity_poly.pdbx_seq_one_letter_code
_entity_poly.pdbx_strand_id
1 'polypeptide(L)'
;HMLSLEDPELETLFSSGNPAYKDERFEYIKSQLDYYKAQLKQRGVTRKLLWEEYLEEVPYGYGLTQFCFHLNQQLLARNPSMVLTHEPGDKLFVDFAGKMLPYIDRDTGELIYCPVFVACLPFSDYAFAMVVRSQSIDDFIYALKRCLEFIGGSPMVLVPDNLKSAIIKSNRYEPDISRALEDFCNHYKITVLPARVAHPKDKALVENQVKLIYTRVFARLRKQQFFDLTSLNDAVLDKVRRHNQTRMQKKPYCREERFLSAEKSHLNPLPAEGYELKYYRELKVAMNNHIYLAIDKHYYSVPFRWTGEKVKVIYTRSIVRIYLKGEMVAIHPRDYAPGGYSSIPEHLCSTHQHYLQRSPAYYMQRAEQVSEPLLQLIQCLFDGGRPPEQNYRTCDGLLNIYRKTTPEIFNTACQMALDYKCYSYKYMLNMVEKIQKQGMPEAETSLPLPIHENIRGQAYYNQLSLNL
;
A
#
# COMPACT_ATOMS: atom_id res chain seq x y z
N HIS A 1 -27.73 42.05 43.44
CA HIS A 1 -28.65 41.39 44.38
C HIS A 1 -28.92 39.92 43.94
N MET A 2 -29.27 39.64 42.70
CA MET A 2 -29.47 38.24 42.26
C MET A 2 -28.21 37.37 42.34
N LEU A 3 -27.02 37.92 42.10
CA LEU A 3 -25.73 37.19 42.20
C LEU A 3 -25.29 36.86 43.62
N SER A 4 -25.96 37.40 44.63
CA SER A 4 -25.66 37.15 46.03
C SER A 4 -26.69 36.25 46.73
N LEU A 5 -27.67 35.75 45.99
CA LEU A 5 -28.67 34.80 46.47
C LEU A 5 -28.16 33.35 46.24
N GLU A 6 -28.43 32.48 47.19
CA GLU A 6 -28.18 31.05 47.04
C GLU A 6 -29.18 30.40 46.08
N ASP A 7 -28.77 29.30 45.44
CA ASP A 7 -29.58 28.60 44.44
C ASP A 7 -31.02 28.32 44.87
N PRO A 8 -31.34 27.94 46.13
CA PRO A 8 -32.70 27.75 46.58
C PRO A 8 -33.55 29.04 46.63
N GLU A 9 -32.92 30.17 46.89
CA GLU A 9 -33.59 31.48 46.92
C GLU A 9 -33.86 32.01 45.51
N LEU A 10 -32.92 31.78 44.57
CA LEU A 10 -33.12 32.06 43.17
C LEU A 10 -34.24 31.22 42.57
N GLU A 11 -34.33 29.96 42.95
CA GLU A 11 -35.34 29.05 42.44
C GLU A 11 -36.76 29.38 42.95
N THR A 12 -36.87 29.88 44.19
CA THR A 12 -38.16 30.40 44.71
C THR A 12 -38.60 31.68 44.03
N LEU A 13 -37.68 32.48 43.48
CA LEU A 13 -38.00 33.70 42.73
C LEU A 13 -38.46 33.44 41.31
N PHE A 14 -38.01 32.36 40.67
CA PHE A 14 -38.27 32.08 39.26
C PHE A 14 -39.17 30.88 39.03
N SER A 15 -39.35 30.02 39.97
CA SER A 15 -40.29 28.89 39.90
C SER A 15 -40.96 28.68 41.24
N SER A 16 -42.13 28.05 41.26
CA SER A 16 -42.87 27.67 42.46
C SER A 16 -42.12 26.66 43.37
N GLY A 17 -40.82 26.57 43.24
CA GLY A 17 -39.92 25.72 43.99
C GLY A 17 -40.02 24.25 43.63
N ASN A 18 -38.93 23.63 43.20
CA ASN A 18 -38.91 22.17 43.02
C ASN A 18 -38.80 21.49 44.40
N PRO A 19 -39.81 20.76 44.87
CA PRO A 19 -39.79 20.11 46.19
C PRO A 19 -38.60 19.20 46.42
N ALA A 20 -38.00 18.69 45.32
CA ALA A 20 -36.84 17.81 45.40
C ALA A 20 -35.59 18.41 46.02
N TYR A 21 -35.43 19.74 45.96
CA TYR A 21 -34.27 20.43 46.59
C TYR A 21 -34.44 20.71 48.10
N LYS A 22 -35.64 20.51 48.62
CA LYS A 22 -35.91 20.62 50.09
C LYS A 22 -36.15 19.27 50.76
N ASP A 23 -35.94 18.17 50.03
CA ASP A 23 -36.19 16.83 50.48
C ASP A 23 -34.96 16.28 51.23
N GLU A 24 -35.16 15.75 52.42
CA GLU A 24 -34.12 15.11 53.23
C GLU A 24 -33.39 14.01 52.46
N ARG A 25 -34.06 13.33 51.59
CA ARG A 25 -33.50 12.31 50.69
C ARG A 25 -32.45 12.86 49.73
N PHE A 26 -32.68 14.10 49.24
CA PHE A 26 -31.75 14.78 48.34
C PHE A 26 -30.55 15.34 49.13
N GLU A 27 -30.79 15.92 50.30
CA GLU A 27 -29.72 16.44 51.19
C GLU A 27 -28.77 15.31 51.64
N TYR A 28 -29.32 14.09 51.86
CA TYR A 28 -28.49 12.93 52.14
C TYR A 28 -27.58 12.59 50.97
N ILE A 29 -28.09 12.54 49.71
CA ILE A 29 -27.27 12.31 48.51
C ILE A 29 -26.17 13.36 48.40
N LYS A 30 -26.51 14.63 48.68
CA LYS A 30 -25.56 15.75 48.60
C LYS A 30 -24.46 15.62 49.66
N SER A 31 -24.78 15.21 50.89
CA SER A 31 -23.82 14.98 51.95
C SER A 31 -22.85 13.83 51.67
N GLN A 32 -23.33 12.76 51.01
CA GLN A 32 -22.55 11.59 50.66
C GLN A 32 -21.86 11.66 49.29
N LEU A 33 -21.87 12.83 48.64
CA LEU A 33 -21.41 12.96 47.24
C LEU A 33 -19.93 12.61 47.08
N ASP A 34 -19.06 12.97 48.03
CA ASP A 34 -17.64 12.65 47.99
C ASP A 34 -17.37 11.15 48.18
N TYR A 35 -18.18 10.51 49.04
CA TYR A 35 -18.18 9.05 49.16
C TYR A 35 -18.56 8.38 47.85
N TYR A 36 -19.70 8.71 47.22
CA TYR A 36 -20.13 8.15 45.95
C TYR A 36 -19.12 8.36 44.84
N LYS A 37 -18.48 9.54 44.80
CA LYS A 37 -17.41 9.87 43.84
C LYS A 37 -16.19 8.99 44.02
N ALA A 38 -15.80 8.68 45.25
CA ALA A 38 -14.66 7.82 45.55
C ALA A 38 -14.98 6.37 45.21
N GLN A 39 -16.17 5.87 45.54
CA GLN A 39 -16.59 4.51 45.30
C GLN A 39 -16.74 4.21 43.79
N LEU A 40 -17.30 5.13 43.01
CA LEU A 40 -17.43 4.97 41.55
C LEU A 40 -16.08 4.83 40.80
N LYS A 41 -14.96 5.14 41.44
CA LYS A 41 -13.61 4.91 40.89
C LYS A 41 -13.12 3.47 41.12
N GLN A 42 -13.73 2.73 42.03
CA GLN A 42 -13.31 1.39 42.36
C GLN A 42 -13.86 0.38 41.35
N ARG A 43 -13.06 -0.63 41.03
CA ARG A 43 -13.42 -1.65 40.07
C ARG A 43 -14.55 -2.52 40.64
N GLY A 44 -15.66 -2.63 39.90
CA GLY A 44 -16.82 -3.47 40.27
C GLY A 44 -17.91 -2.68 41.01
N VAL A 45 -17.70 -1.46 41.46
CA VAL A 45 -18.74 -0.64 42.06
C VAL A 45 -19.63 -0.04 40.99
N THR A 46 -20.91 -0.32 41.07
CA THR A 46 -21.94 0.16 40.15
C THR A 46 -22.86 1.17 40.84
N ARG A 47 -23.52 2.02 40.02
CA ARG A 47 -24.53 2.94 40.57
C ARG A 47 -25.70 2.23 41.24
N LYS A 48 -25.98 1.02 40.82
CA LYS A 48 -27.03 0.17 41.41
C LYS A 48 -26.62 -0.25 42.80
N LEU A 49 -25.38 -0.65 43.04
CA LEU A 49 -24.85 -0.99 44.36
C LEU A 49 -24.92 0.21 45.29
N LEU A 50 -24.48 1.40 44.84
CA LEU A 50 -24.54 2.62 45.62
C LEU A 50 -25.98 3.05 45.92
N TRP A 51 -26.93 2.74 45.08
CA TRP A 51 -28.34 2.95 45.32
C TRP A 51 -28.89 1.96 46.36
N GLU A 52 -28.47 0.71 46.36
CA GLU A 52 -28.82 -0.29 47.36
C GLU A 52 -28.32 0.14 48.74
N GLU A 53 -27.05 0.57 48.86
CA GLU A 53 -26.47 1.17 50.08
C GLU A 53 -27.22 2.43 50.53
N TYR A 54 -27.63 3.27 49.59
CA TYR A 54 -28.44 4.46 49.89
C TYR A 54 -29.80 4.10 50.51
N LEU A 55 -30.47 3.02 50.04
CA LEU A 55 -31.75 2.56 50.56
C LEU A 55 -31.63 1.92 51.97
N GLU A 56 -30.47 1.33 52.30
CA GLU A 56 -30.21 0.80 53.65
C GLU A 56 -30.22 1.93 54.68
N GLU A 57 -29.65 3.09 54.34
CA GLU A 57 -29.59 4.27 55.23
C GLU A 57 -30.85 5.12 55.14
N VAL A 58 -31.50 5.18 53.99
CA VAL A 58 -32.72 5.96 53.74
C VAL A 58 -33.80 5.05 53.16
N PRO A 59 -34.57 4.32 54.02
CA PRO A 59 -35.55 3.34 53.57
C PRO A 59 -36.64 3.89 52.66
N TYR A 60 -36.97 5.17 52.78
CA TYR A 60 -37.92 5.88 51.90
C TYR A 60 -37.21 6.69 50.81
N GLY A 61 -36.02 6.27 50.46
CA GLY A 61 -35.17 6.93 49.46
C GLY A 61 -35.77 6.95 48.06
N TYR A 62 -35.07 7.64 47.15
CA TYR A 62 -35.44 7.73 45.75
C TYR A 62 -35.34 6.36 45.06
N GLY A 63 -36.19 6.10 44.08
CA GLY A 63 -35.99 4.98 43.16
C GLY A 63 -34.68 5.12 42.33
N LEU A 64 -34.15 4.03 41.87
CA LEU A 64 -32.86 3.95 41.13
C LEU A 64 -32.70 5.05 40.05
N THR A 65 -33.74 5.27 39.24
CA THR A 65 -33.69 6.27 38.15
C THR A 65 -33.52 7.68 38.69
N GLN A 66 -34.26 8.04 39.76
CA GLN A 66 -34.19 9.35 40.40
C GLN A 66 -32.88 9.54 41.15
N PHE A 67 -32.44 8.53 41.90
CA PHE A 67 -31.12 8.55 42.56
C PHE A 67 -30.00 8.79 41.54
N CYS A 68 -29.98 8.02 40.43
CA CYS A 68 -28.99 8.23 39.38
C CYS A 68 -29.07 9.60 38.73
N PHE A 69 -30.25 10.16 38.58
CA PHE A 69 -30.46 11.51 38.05
C PHE A 69 -29.85 12.57 38.99
N HIS A 70 -30.21 12.56 40.25
CA HIS A 70 -29.68 13.52 41.25
C HIS A 70 -28.17 13.37 41.43
N LEU A 71 -27.68 12.14 41.56
CA LEU A 71 -26.23 11.87 41.67
C LEU A 71 -25.48 12.40 40.45
N ASN A 72 -26.00 12.17 39.25
CA ASN A 72 -25.38 12.70 38.03
C ASN A 72 -25.37 14.23 38.00
N GLN A 73 -26.47 14.88 38.35
CA GLN A 73 -26.53 16.34 38.35
C GLN A 73 -25.49 16.93 39.34
N GLN A 74 -25.37 16.37 40.52
CA GLN A 74 -24.41 16.84 41.53
C GLN A 74 -22.96 16.57 41.10
N LEU A 75 -22.68 15.43 40.51
CA LEU A 75 -21.35 15.10 39.97
C LEU A 75 -20.97 16.02 38.79
N LEU A 76 -21.92 16.39 37.94
CA LEU A 76 -21.72 17.32 36.81
C LEU A 76 -21.52 18.75 37.34
N ALA A 77 -22.31 19.20 38.32
CA ALA A 77 -22.21 20.55 38.92
C ALA A 77 -20.83 20.78 39.58
N ARG A 78 -20.27 19.76 40.27
CA ARG A 78 -18.93 19.84 40.89
C ARG A 78 -17.74 19.64 39.92
N ASN A 79 -17.99 19.20 38.70
CA ASN A 79 -16.97 19.06 37.67
C ASN A 79 -17.42 19.76 36.38
N PRO A 80 -17.51 21.08 36.35
CA PRO A 80 -17.87 21.81 35.15
C PRO A 80 -16.85 21.48 34.07
N SER A 81 -17.32 21.03 32.88
CA SER A 81 -16.47 20.83 31.74
C SER A 81 -16.36 22.14 30.98
N MET A 82 -15.16 22.68 30.90
CA MET A 82 -14.87 23.84 30.05
C MET A 82 -15.11 23.46 28.58
N VAL A 83 -15.87 24.30 27.87
CA VAL A 83 -15.98 24.19 26.41
C VAL A 83 -14.68 24.72 25.81
N LEU A 84 -13.92 23.86 25.19
CA LEU A 84 -12.71 24.26 24.48
C LEU A 84 -13.10 24.94 23.15
N THR A 85 -12.72 26.19 23.00
CA THR A 85 -12.78 26.90 21.73
C THR A 85 -11.50 26.65 20.95
N HIS A 86 -11.63 26.49 19.65
CA HIS A 86 -10.50 26.27 18.73
C HIS A 86 -10.49 27.40 17.72
N GLU A 87 -9.29 27.90 17.41
CA GLU A 87 -9.11 28.91 16.36
C GLU A 87 -9.01 28.21 14.98
N PRO A 88 -9.49 28.86 13.91
CA PRO A 88 -9.46 28.31 12.59
C PRO A 88 -8.01 28.16 12.08
N GLY A 89 -7.68 26.98 11.52
CA GLY A 89 -6.35 26.68 10.98
C GLY A 89 -5.23 26.49 11.99
N ASP A 90 -5.52 26.59 13.31
CA ASP A 90 -4.53 26.46 14.37
C ASP A 90 -4.03 25.01 14.50
N LYS A 91 -4.93 24.04 14.67
CA LYS A 91 -4.57 22.65 15.04
C LYS A 91 -5.10 21.62 14.05
N LEU A 92 -4.28 20.58 13.86
CA LEU A 92 -4.71 19.33 13.23
C LEU A 92 -4.46 18.18 14.21
N PHE A 93 -5.53 17.54 14.65
CA PHE A 93 -5.44 16.33 15.45
C PHE A 93 -5.32 15.10 14.56
N VAL A 94 -4.45 14.17 14.93
CA VAL A 94 -4.23 12.93 14.15
C VAL A 94 -4.11 11.73 15.07
N ASP A 95 -4.67 10.60 14.61
CA ASP A 95 -4.65 9.32 15.32
C ASP A 95 -4.79 8.15 14.34
N PHE A 96 -4.50 6.94 14.81
CA PHE A 96 -4.88 5.71 14.13
C PHE A 96 -6.14 5.11 14.75
N ALA A 97 -7.10 4.78 13.90
CA ALA A 97 -8.30 4.08 14.35
C ALA A 97 -7.94 2.68 14.89
N GLY A 98 -8.52 2.30 16.03
CA GLY A 98 -8.23 1.00 16.66
C GLY A 98 -8.71 -0.22 15.87
N LYS A 99 -9.67 -0.05 14.92
CA LYS A 99 -10.11 -1.08 13.99
C LYS A 99 -9.43 -0.90 12.64
N MET A 100 -8.99 -2.02 12.05
CA MET A 100 -8.38 -2.07 10.73
C MET A 100 -9.45 -2.34 9.66
N LEU A 101 -9.17 -1.94 8.42
CA LEU A 101 -9.96 -2.30 7.24
C LEU A 101 -9.18 -3.31 6.39
N PRO A 102 -9.83 -4.42 5.95
CA PRO A 102 -9.17 -5.41 5.12
C PRO A 102 -9.34 -5.12 3.62
N TYR A 103 -8.38 -5.58 2.82
CA TYR A 103 -8.54 -5.88 1.40
C TYR A 103 -8.05 -7.30 1.11
N ILE A 104 -8.46 -7.86 -0.02
CA ILE A 104 -8.06 -9.19 -0.48
C ILE A 104 -6.87 -9.02 -1.41
N ASP A 105 -5.76 -9.65 -1.12
CA ASP A 105 -4.63 -9.71 -2.03
C ASP A 105 -4.99 -10.55 -3.27
N ARG A 106 -4.76 -10.01 -4.47
CA ARG A 106 -5.16 -10.69 -5.72
C ARG A 106 -4.35 -11.94 -6.01
N ASP A 107 -3.11 -11.98 -5.57
CA ASP A 107 -2.18 -13.06 -5.89
C ASP A 107 -2.32 -14.22 -4.90
N THR A 108 -2.52 -13.91 -3.61
CA THR A 108 -2.59 -14.91 -2.54
C THR A 108 -4.02 -15.24 -2.11
N GLY A 109 -5.00 -14.37 -2.37
CA GLY A 109 -6.37 -14.50 -1.87
C GLY A 109 -6.52 -14.22 -0.38
N GLU A 110 -5.48 -13.80 0.31
CA GLU A 110 -5.47 -13.54 1.74
C GLU A 110 -6.08 -12.18 2.09
N LEU A 111 -6.73 -12.10 3.27
CA LEU A 111 -7.22 -10.84 3.83
C LEU A 111 -6.08 -10.10 4.53
N ILE A 112 -5.70 -8.96 3.96
CA ILE A 112 -4.70 -8.07 4.55
C ILE A 112 -5.38 -6.97 5.33
N TYR A 113 -5.21 -6.96 6.65
CA TYR A 113 -5.76 -5.95 7.55
C TYR A 113 -4.84 -4.74 7.66
N CYS A 114 -5.36 -3.58 7.31
CA CYS A 114 -4.62 -2.33 7.23
C CYS A 114 -5.13 -1.31 8.25
N PRO A 115 -4.22 -0.60 8.97
CA PRO A 115 -4.59 0.46 9.87
C PRO A 115 -5.16 1.67 9.11
N VAL A 116 -6.03 2.43 9.77
CA VAL A 116 -6.66 3.62 9.21
C VAL A 116 -6.19 4.84 9.96
N PHE A 117 -5.51 5.72 9.26
CA PHE A 117 -5.14 7.06 9.72
C PHE A 117 -6.38 7.97 9.70
N VAL A 118 -6.60 8.73 10.76
CA VAL A 118 -7.69 9.69 10.90
C VAL A 118 -7.11 11.03 11.31
N ALA A 119 -7.56 12.09 10.67
CA ALA A 119 -7.20 13.46 10.99
C ALA A 119 -8.45 14.34 11.07
N CYS A 120 -8.40 15.38 11.92
CA CYS A 120 -9.51 16.30 12.13
C CYS A 120 -9.00 17.70 12.44
N LEU A 121 -9.58 18.70 11.77
CA LEU A 121 -9.46 20.11 12.13
C LEU A 121 -10.51 20.45 13.19
N PRO A 122 -10.13 20.82 14.42
CA PRO A 122 -11.06 20.92 15.55
C PRO A 122 -12.05 22.08 15.45
N PHE A 123 -11.74 23.14 14.67
CA PHE A 123 -12.63 24.27 14.49
C PHE A 123 -13.86 23.93 13.66
N SER A 124 -13.70 23.29 12.51
CA SER A 124 -14.78 22.91 11.61
C SER A 124 -15.29 21.48 11.81
N ASP A 125 -14.59 20.65 12.56
CA ASP A 125 -14.74 19.20 12.62
C ASP A 125 -14.48 18.52 11.24
N TYR A 126 -13.77 19.21 10.31
CA TYR A 126 -13.48 18.68 9.00
C TYR A 126 -12.51 17.51 9.09
N ALA A 127 -12.94 16.36 8.62
CA ALA A 127 -12.26 15.10 8.82
C ALA A 127 -11.60 14.57 7.54
N PHE A 128 -10.49 13.88 7.74
CA PHE A 128 -9.80 13.07 6.72
C PHE A 128 -9.56 11.68 7.27
N ALA A 129 -9.64 10.65 6.42
CA ALA A 129 -9.22 9.31 6.77
C ALA A 129 -8.59 8.61 5.57
N MET A 130 -7.58 7.79 5.82
CA MET A 130 -6.85 7.04 4.81
C MET A 130 -6.36 5.70 5.38
N VAL A 131 -6.49 4.65 4.58
CA VAL A 131 -5.93 3.33 4.91
C VAL A 131 -4.47 3.28 4.48
N VAL A 132 -3.61 2.80 5.36
CA VAL A 132 -2.17 2.63 5.11
C VAL A 132 -1.74 1.20 5.38
N ARG A 133 -0.59 0.77 4.86
CA ARG A 133 -0.11 -0.61 5.01
C ARG A 133 0.25 -0.96 6.44
N SER A 134 0.82 0.00 7.17
CA SER A 134 1.30 -0.19 8.54
C SER A 134 1.22 1.11 9.34
N GLN A 135 1.52 1.04 10.65
CA GLN A 135 1.69 2.22 11.50
C GLN A 135 3.16 2.69 11.55
N SER A 136 3.96 2.38 10.55
CA SER A 136 5.34 2.86 10.45
C SER A 136 5.39 4.37 10.26
N ILE A 137 6.55 4.98 10.54
CA ILE A 137 6.75 6.42 10.33
C ILE A 137 6.59 6.81 8.84
N ASP A 138 6.96 5.92 7.92
CA ASP A 138 6.80 6.12 6.48
C ASP A 138 5.33 6.25 6.08
N ASP A 139 4.51 5.34 6.56
CA ASP A 139 3.08 5.32 6.28
C ASP A 139 2.36 6.46 6.97
N PHE A 140 2.80 6.84 8.17
CA PHE A 140 2.28 7.99 8.90
C PHE A 140 2.56 9.31 8.17
N ILE A 141 3.82 9.54 7.77
CA ILE A 141 4.22 10.75 7.01
C ILE A 141 3.50 10.79 5.65
N TYR A 142 3.35 9.64 4.99
CA TYR A 142 2.59 9.57 3.75
C TYR A 142 1.12 9.95 3.95
N ALA A 143 0.47 9.44 4.98
CA ALA A 143 -0.91 9.78 5.30
C ALA A 143 -1.08 11.25 5.67
N LEU A 144 -0.14 11.82 6.45
CA LEU A 144 -0.10 13.26 6.74
C LEU A 144 0.02 14.10 5.48
N LYS A 145 0.93 13.76 4.58
CA LYS A 145 1.08 14.45 3.30
C LYS A 145 -0.24 14.44 2.51
N ARG A 146 -0.87 13.27 2.38
CA ARG A 146 -2.16 13.14 1.70
C ARG A 146 -3.29 13.91 2.39
N CYS A 147 -3.24 14.01 3.72
CA CYS A 147 -4.16 14.84 4.50
C CYS A 147 -3.96 16.33 4.18
N LEU A 148 -2.73 16.84 4.20
CA LEU A 148 -2.43 18.24 3.86
C LEU A 148 -2.85 18.58 2.42
N GLU A 149 -2.61 17.69 1.46
CA GLU A 149 -3.08 17.82 0.08
C GLU A 149 -4.62 17.86 -0.01
N PHE A 150 -5.31 17.02 0.76
CA PHE A 150 -6.79 16.98 0.81
C PHE A 150 -7.40 18.25 1.38
N ILE A 151 -6.84 18.81 2.47
CA ILE A 151 -7.31 20.06 3.05
C ILE A 151 -6.82 21.29 2.27
N GLY A 152 -5.79 21.14 1.43
CA GLY A 152 -5.27 22.19 0.57
C GLY A 152 -4.45 23.26 1.31
N GLY A 153 -3.83 22.89 2.45
CA GLY A 153 -2.99 23.78 3.25
C GLY A 153 -2.40 23.10 4.46
N SER A 154 -1.53 23.76 5.22
CA SER A 154 -0.97 23.26 6.45
C SER A 154 -1.43 24.06 7.67
N PRO A 155 -1.82 23.39 8.77
CA PRO A 155 -2.17 24.03 10.05
C PRO A 155 -0.90 24.53 10.74
N MET A 156 -1.07 25.36 11.77
CA MET A 156 0.07 25.84 12.58
C MET A 156 0.64 24.75 13.48
N VAL A 157 -0.23 23.88 14.01
CA VAL A 157 0.13 22.88 15.02
C VAL A 157 -0.41 21.50 14.64
N LEU A 158 0.45 20.50 14.67
CA LEU A 158 0.10 19.07 14.57
C LEU A 158 0.03 18.48 15.98
N VAL A 159 -1.09 17.84 16.31
CA VAL A 159 -1.31 17.21 17.62
C VAL A 159 -1.47 15.69 17.41
N PRO A 160 -0.37 14.91 17.42
CA PRO A 160 -0.45 13.46 17.35
C PRO A 160 -0.85 12.88 18.71
N ASP A 161 -1.74 11.85 18.70
CA ASP A 161 -2.02 11.08 19.89
C ASP A 161 -0.97 9.98 20.06
N ASN A 162 -0.15 10.01 21.10
CA ASN A 162 0.82 9.02 21.61
C ASN A 162 1.24 7.91 20.59
N LEU A 163 1.49 8.30 19.33
CA LEU A 163 1.90 7.39 18.28
C LEU A 163 3.34 6.98 18.52
N LYS A 164 3.57 5.71 18.86
CA LYS A 164 4.92 5.14 19.05
C LYS A 164 5.85 5.36 17.84
N SER A 165 5.29 5.50 16.64
CA SER A 165 6.02 5.80 15.42
C SER A 165 6.42 7.27 15.28
N ALA A 166 5.67 8.19 15.87
CA ALA A 166 5.92 9.63 15.81
C ALA A 166 6.73 10.14 17.01
N ILE A 167 6.57 9.50 18.16
CA ILE A 167 7.16 9.91 19.45
C ILE A 167 8.06 8.79 19.95
N ILE A 168 9.36 9.03 20.04
CA ILE A 168 10.35 8.04 20.49
C ILE A 168 10.24 7.83 22.00
N LYS A 169 10.06 8.92 22.78
CA LYS A 169 9.80 8.88 24.20
C LYS A 169 8.72 9.89 24.57
N SER A 170 7.72 9.43 25.28
CA SER A 170 6.68 10.28 25.85
C SER A 170 7.17 10.81 27.21
N ASN A 171 7.75 12.01 27.22
CA ASN A 171 8.03 12.75 28.44
C ASN A 171 7.01 13.89 28.60
N ARG A 172 6.63 14.20 29.86
CA ARG A 172 5.63 15.23 30.15
C ARG A 172 6.08 16.64 29.73
N TYR A 173 7.38 16.89 29.70
CA TYR A 173 7.97 18.23 29.47
C TYR A 173 8.69 18.34 28.12
N GLU A 174 9.38 17.29 27.66
CA GLU A 174 10.14 17.27 26.40
C GLU A 174 9.95 15.91 25.70
N PRO A 175 8.95 15.76 24.84
CA PRO A 175 8.77 14.53 24.07
C PRO A 175 9.82 14.44 22.95
N ASP A 176 10.53 13.30 22.87
CA ASP A 176 11.42 13.02 21.75
C ASP A 176 10.60 12.69 20.49
N ILE A 177 10.61 13.60 19.54
CA ILE A 177 9.94 13.43 18.23
C ILE A 177 10.90 12.74 17.25
N SER A 178 10.38 11.87 16.40
CA SER A 178 11.22 11.25 15.38
C SER A 178 11.75 12.30 14.38
N ARG A 179 13.04 12.23 14.02
CA ARG A 179 13.65 13.17 13.06
C ARG A 179 12.89 13.25 11.74
N ALA A 180 12.33 12.15 11.28
CA ALA A 180 11.55 12.11 10.05
C ALA A 180 10.27 12.95 10.14
N LEU A 181 9.59 12.95 11.30
CA LEU A 181 8.43 13.80 11.55
C LEU A 181 8.83 15.26 11.72
N GLU A 182 9.94 15.52 12.40
CA GLU A 182 10.48 16.85 12.56
C GLU A 182 10.85 17.49 11.20
N ASP A 183 11.54 16.76 10.34
CA ASP A 183 11.88 17.21 8.98
C ASP A 183 10.62 17.48 8.14
N PHE A 184 9.61 16.60 8.25
CA PHE A 184 8.31 16.79 7.61
C PHE A 184 7.63 18.08 8.09
N CYS A 185 7.56 18.27 9.39
CA CYS A 185 6.89 19.42 9.99
C CYS A 185 7.63 20.72 9.67
N ASN A 186 8.96 20.72 9.67
CA ASN A 186 9.77 21.86 9.25
C ASN A 186 9.52 22.24 7.79
N HIS A 187 9.40 21.24 6.89
CA HIS A 187 9.10 21.48 5.47
C HIS A 187 7.73 22.17 5.26
N TYR A 188 6.72 21.78 6.02
CA TYR A 188 5.37 22.38 5.95
C TYR A 188 5.12 23.51 6.95
N LYS A 189 6.15 23.93 7.70
CA LYS A 189 6.09 24.97 8.75
C LYS A 189 5.03 24.68 9.81
N ILE A 190 4.96 23.45 10.28
CA ILE A 190 4.05 22.95 11.30
C ILE A 190 4.82 22.73 12.60
N THR A 191 4.28 23.15 13.72
CA THR A 191 4.83 22.85 15.05
C THR A 191 4.18 21.56 15.59
N VAL A 192 4.97 20.60 16.07
CA VAL A 192 4.45 19.38 16.68
C VAL A 192 4.20 19.63 18.17
N LEU A 193 2.96 19.42 18.60
CA LEU A 193 2.56 19.49 20.01
C LEU A 193 1.90 18.15 20.40
N PRO A 194 2.65 17.20 20.95
CA PRO A 194 2.08 15.94 21.39
C PRO A 194 0.97 16.13 22.43
N ALA A 195 -0.10 15.34 22.34
CA ALA A 195 -1.19 15.38 23.30
C ALA A 195 -0.66 15.08 24.72
N ARG A 196 -1.11 15.85 25.71
CA ARG A 196 -0.65 15.69 27.09
C ARG A 196 -1.03 14.33 27.64
N VAL A 197 -0.08 13.65 28.26
CA VAL A 197 -0.33 12.40 28.99
C VAL A 197 -1.32 12.67 30.12
N ALA A 198 -2.37 11.86 30.24
CA ALA A 198 -3.40 11.93 31.28
C ALA A 198 -4.38 13.14 31.25
N HIS A 199 -4.53 13.83 30.12
CA HIS A 199 -5.59 14.83 29.92
C HIS A 199 -6.63 14.36 28.89
N PRO A 200 -7.64 13.54 29.30
CA PRO A 200 -8.63 12.94 28.36
C PRO A 200 -9.47 13.99 27.61
N LYS A 201 -9.61 15.18 28.17
CA LYS A 201 -10.44 16.25 27.59
C LYS A 201 -9.83 16.81 26.30
N ASP A 202 -8.50 16.85 26.19
CA ASP A 202 -7.80 17.32 24.98
C ASP A 202 -8.01 16.39 23.80
N LYS A 203 -8.31 15.10 24.06
CA LYS A 203 -8.49 14.05 23.06
C LYS A 203 -9.95 13.80 22.64
N ALA A 204 -10.90 14.32 23.41
CA ALA A 204 -12.33 14.02 23.22
C ALA A 204 -12.82 14.30 21.80
N LEU A 205 -12.30 15.30 21.11
CA LEU A 205 -12.65 15.61 19.71
C LEU A 205 -12.17 14.55 18.74
N VAL A 206 -10.90 14.14 18.83
CA VAL A 206 -10.33 13.10 17.94
C VAL A 206 -11.01 11.77 18.18
N GLU A 207 -11.19 11.37 19.44
CA GLU A 207 -11.90 10.15 19.80
C GLU A 207 -13.34 10.15 19.26
N ASN A 208 -14.03 11.30 19.33
CA ASN A 208 -15.37 11.42 18.75
C ASN A 208 -15.33 11.32 17.22
N GLN A 209 -14.37 11.94 16.54
CA GLN A 209 -14.21 11.80 15.08
C GLN A 209 -13.89 10.36 14.68
N VAL A 210 -13.03 9.67 15.42
CA VAL A 210 -12.78 8.23 15.18
C VAL A 210 -14.07 7.43 15.31
N LYS A 211 -14.92 7.67 16.33
CA LYS A 211 -16.23 7.01 16.46
C LYS A 211 -17.18 7.32 15.29
N LEU A 212 -17.17 8.57 14.83
CA LEU A 212 -17.98 8.96 13.66
C LEU A 212 -17.47 8.29 12.37
N ILE A 213 -16.17 8.19 12.17
CA ILE A 213 -15.57 7.46 11.05
C ILE A 213 -15.95 5.97 11.10
N TYR A 214 -15.94 5.31 12.27
CA TYR A 214 -16.44 3.95 12.40
C TYR A 214 -17.89 3.81 11.93
N THR A 215 -18.76 4.71 12.35
CA THR A 215 -20.18 4.61 12.02
C THR A 215 -20.48 5.01 10.58
N ARG A 216 -19.84 6.07 10.08
CA ARG A 216 -20.19 6.71 8.80
C ARG A 216 -19.35 6.21 7.62
N VAL A 217 -18.16 5.68 7.88
CA VAL A 217 -17.25 5.13 6.86
C VAL A 217 -17.19 3.61 6.96
N PHE A 218 -16.63 3.04 8.04
CA PHE A 218 -16.40 1.60 8.14
C PHE A 218 -17.68 0.78 8.06
N ALA A 219 -18.72 1.16 8.81
CA ALA A 219 -19.98 0.44 8.80
C ALA A 219 -20.65 0.41 7.42
N ARG A 220 -20.42 1.44 6.60
CA ARG A 220 -20.97 1.52 5.24
C ARG A 220 -20.18 0.71 4.21
N LEU A 221 -18.90 0.44 4.49
CA LEU A 221 -18.03 -0.37 3.62
C LEU A 221 -18.06 -1.87 3.95
N ARG A 222 -18.67 -2.30 5.06
CA ARG A 222 -18.67 -3.68 5.58
C ARG A 222 -19.12 -4.77 4.60
N LYS A 223 -19.92 -4.42 3.58
CA LYS A 223 -20.45 -5.36 2.58
C LYS A 223 -19.67 -5.32 1.26
N GLN A 224 -18.68 -4.44 1.15
CA GLN A 224 -17.87 -4.28 -0.05
C GLN A 224 -16.57 -5.06 0.11
N GLN A 225 -16.11 -5.65 -0.98
CA GLN A 225 -14.82 -6.33 -1.06
C GLN A 225 -13.89 -5.48 -1.93
N PHE A 226 -12.65 -5.37 -1.51
CA PHE A 226 -11.60 -4.61 -2.19
C PHE A 226 -10.43 -5.54 -2.47
N PHE A 227 -9.81 -5.42 -3.64
CA PHE A 227 -8.72 -6.28 -4.09
C PHE A 227 -7.37 -5.55 -4.17
N ASP A 228 -7.33 -4.31 -3.76
CA ASP A 228 -6.13 -3.50 -3.64
C ASP A 228 -6.36 -2.32 -2.68
N LEU A 229 -5.24 -1.76 -2.19
CA LEU A 229 -5.26 -0.65 -1.24
C LEU A 229 -5.78 0.66 -1.87
N THR A 230 -5.62 0.84 -3.18
CA THR A 230 -6.04 2.06 -3.89
C THR A 230 -7.55 2.13 -3.96
N SER A 231 -8.21 1.07 -4.45
CA SER A 231 -9.68 1.00 -4.52
C SER A 231 -10.34 1.11 -3.15
N LEU A 232 -9.72 0.53 -2.11
CA LEU A 232 -10.17 0.69 -0.72
C LEU A 232 -10.07 2.16 -0.28
N ASN A 233 -8.97 2.84 -0.57
CA ASN A 233 -8.78 4.24 -0.22
C ASN A 233 -9.74 5.18 -0.95
N ASP A 234 -10.01 4.93 -2.23
CA ASP A 234 -10.97 5.71 -3.01
C ASP A 234 -12.39 5.60 -2.40
N ALA A 235 -12.78 4.40 -2.00
CA ALA A 235 -14.05 4.18 -1.33
C ALA A 235 -14.11 4.84 0.07
N VAL A 236 -13.03 4.79 0.85
CA VAL A 236 -12.93 5.49 2.15
C VAL A 236 -13.05 6.98 1.95
N LEU A 237 -12.33 7.55 0.98
CA LEU A 237 -12.33 8.99 0.71
C LEU A 237 -13.70 9.50 0.22
N ASP A 238 -14.42 8.71 -0.61
CA ASP A 238 -15.80 9.02 -0.97
C ASP A 238 -16.72 9.13 0.26
N LYS A 239 -16.61 8.17 1.19
CA LYS A 239 -17.41 8.20 2.42
C LYS A 239 -17.01 9.35 3.36
N VAL A 240 -15.71 9.69 3.42
CA VAL A 240 -15.21 10.84 4.18
C VAL A 240 -15.75 12.16 3.62
N ARG A 241 -15.73 12.34 2.29
CA ARG A 241 -16.33 13.52 1.64
C ARG A 241 -17.83 13.65 1.97
N ARG A 242 -18.59 12.57 1.86
CA ARG A 242 -20.00 12.54 2.25
C ARG A 242 -20.21 12.83 3.74
N HIS A 243 -19.30 12.36 4.61
CA HIS A 243 -19.33 12.70 6.04
C HIS A 243 -19.15 14.20 6.26
N ASN A 244 -18.20 14.82 5.59
CA ASN A 244 -17.96 16.26 5.69
C ASN A 244 -19.13 17.10 5.16
N GLN A 245 -19.84 16.62 4.15
CA GLN A 245 -21.04 17.26 3.56
C GLN A 245 -22.33 17.00 4.35
N THR A 246 -22.30 16.09 5.35
CA THR A 246 -23.48 15.80 6.15
C THR A 246 -23.72 16.90 7.19
N ARG A 247 -24.95 17.43 7.25
CA ARG A 247 -25.38 18.40 8.26
C ARG A 247 -25.07 17.93 9.66
N MET A 248 -24.52 18.82 10.49
CA MET A 248 -24.21 18.54 11.89
C MET A 248 -25.48 18.67 12.75
N GLN A 249 -25.60 17.79 13.75
CA GLN A 249 -26.72 17.90 14.69
C GLN A 249 -26.61 19.20 15.48
N LYS A 250 -27.74 19.89 15.66
CA LYS A 250 -27.86 21.16 16.40
C LYS A 250 -27.02 22.32 15.82
N LYS A 251 -26.53 22.21 14.56
CA LYS A 251 -25.78 23.30 13.89
C LYS A 251 -26.40 23.59 12.52
N PRO A 252 -26.42 24.85 12.07
CA PRO A 252 -27.03 25.21 10.78
C PRO A 252 -26.13 24.91 9.57
N TYR A 253 -24.98 24.32 9.75
CA TYR A 253 -23.96 24.05 8.72
C TYR A 253 -23.47 22.61 8.72
N CYS A 254 -22.84 22.19 7.63
CA CYS A 254 -22.01 20.98 7.56
C CYS A 254 -20.52 21.33 7.81
N ARG A 255 -19.69 20.31 7.97
CA ARG A 255 -18.24 20.47 8.23
C ARG A 255 -17.54 21.18 7.08
N GLU A 256 -17.85 20.79 5.85
CA GLU A 256 -17.28 21.37 4.63
C GLU A 256 -17.64 22.85 4.47
N GLU A 257 -18.91 23.22 4.70
CA GLU A 257 -19.34 24.62 4.66
C GLU A 257 -18.55 25.48 5.65
N ARG A 258 -18.40 25.01 6.90
CA ARG A 258 -17.64 25.73 7.93
C ARG A 258 -16.15 25.80 7.62
N PHE A 259 -15.59 24.70 7.10
CA PHE A 259 -14.19 24.66 6.68
C PHE A 259 -13.94 25.67 5.55
N LEU A 260 -14.73 25.65 4.49
CA LEU A 260 -14.53 26.52 3.32
C LEU A 260 -14.76 28.00 3.63
N SER A 261 -15.75 28.31 4.49
CA SER A 261 -16.11 29.69 4.80
C SER A 261 -15.19 30.38 5.79
N ALA A 262 -14.63 29.64 6.75
CA ALA A 262 -13.96 30.27 7.88
C ALA A 262 -12.57 29.69 8.22
N GLU A 263 -12.21 28.49 7.80
CA GLU A 263 -10.96 27.85 8.22
C GLU A 263 -9.91 27.75 7.11
N LYS A 264 -10.33 27.47 5.89
CA LYS A 264 -9.42 27.25 4.75
C LYS A 264 -8.47 28.42 4.49
N SER A 265 -8.93 29.65 4.65
CA SER A 265 -8.12 30.86 4.45
C SER A 265 -7.05 31.08 5.54
N HIS A 266 -7.15 30.40 6.68
CA HIS A 266 -6.19 30.47 7.79
C HIS A 266 -5.10 29.40 7.72
N LEU A 267 -5.21 28.45 6.78
CA LEU A 267 -4.15 27.45 6.55
C LEU A 267 -2.99 28.08 5.77
N ASN A 268 -1.77 27.70 6.12
CA ASN A 268 -0.60 28.10 5.34
C ASN A 268 -0.62 27.41 3.96
N PRO A 269 -0.19 28.09 2.89
CA PRO A 269 -0.08 27.49 1.57
C PRO A 269 0.93 26.34 1.56
N LEU A 270 0.62 25.27 0.82
CA LEU A 270 1.55 24.16 0.66
C LEU A 270 2.74 24.58 -0.20
N PRO A 271 3.97 24.10 0.11
CA PRO A 271 5.12 24.25 -0.76
C PRO A 271 4.87 23.66 -2.15
N ALA A 272 5.49 24.23 -3.20
CA ALA A 272 5.37 23.72 -4.57
C ALA A 272 5.89 22.29 -4.70
N GLU A 273 6.97 21.96 -3.98
CA GLU A 273 7.49 20.60 -3.88
C GLU A 273 6.92 19.89 -2.65
N GLY A 274 6.25 18.77 -2.87
CA GLY A 274 5.74 17.94 -1.79
C GLY A 274 6.89 17.25 -1.06
N TYR A 275 6.79 17.13 0.28
CA TYR A 275 7.77 16.41 1.08
C TYR A 275 7.86 14.92 0.65
N GLU A 276 9.08 14.42 0.57
CA GLU A 276 9.38 13.03 0.30
C GLU A 276 10.44 12.54 1.30
N LEU A 277 10.09 11.54 2.11
CA LEU A 277 11.02 10.96 3.06
C LEU A 277 12.08 10.14 2.33
N LYS A 278 13.35 10.52 2.50
CA LYS A 278 14.50 9.92 1.83
C LYS A 278 15.35 9.14 2.82
N TYR A 279 15.70 7.92 2.44
CA TYR A 279 16.65 7.07 3.15
C TYR A 279 17.92 6.88 2.35
N TYR A 280 19.02 6.76 3.06
CA TYR A 280 20.35 6.64 2.50
C TYR A 280 21.01 5.35 2.94
N ARG A 281 21.58 4.61 2.00
CA ARG A 281 22.39 3.41 2.24
C ARG A 281 23.58 3.40 1.32
N GLU A 282 24.67 2.80 1.79
CA GLU A 282 25.79 2.42 0.93
C GLU A 282 25.76 0.91 0.76
N LEU A 283 25.70 0.46 -0.48
CA LEU A 283 25.59 -0.94 -0.84
C LEU A 283 26.65 -1.29 -1.88
N LYS A 284 27.08 -2.56 -1.92
CA LYS A 284 28.00 -3.07 -2.93
C LYS A 284 27.20 -3.72 -4.05
N VAL A 285 27.55 -3.43 -5.30
CA VAL A 285 26.96 -4.09 -6.48
C VAL A 285 27.48 -5.53 -6.54
N ALA A 286 26.60 -6.51 -6.50
CA ALA A 286 26.94 -7.92 -6.56
C ALA A 286 27.39 -8.35 -7.96
N MET A 287 27.95 -9.57 -8.08
CA MET A 287 28.44 -10.10 -9.35
C MET A 287 27.36 -10.27 -10.43
N ASN A 288 26.10 -10.36 -10.02
CA ASN A 288 24.92 -10.40 -10.90
C ASN A 288 24.43 -8.99 -11.28
N ASN A 289 25.26 -7.96 -11.12
CA ASN A 289 24.96 -6.55 -11.39
C ASN A 289 23.71 -5.99 -10.67
N HIS A 290 23.39 -6.51 -9.47
CA HIS A 290 22.30 -6.02 -8.64
C HIS A 290 22.81 -5.56 -7.27
N ILE A 291 22.08 -4.62 -6.67
CA ILE A 291 22.15 -4.33 -5.24
C ILE A 291 21.00 -5.00 -4.52
N TYR A 292 21.19 -5.40 -3.28
CA TYR A 292 20.17 -5.95 -2.41
C TYR A 292 19.71 -4.92 -1.39
N LEU A 293 18.46 -4.48 -1.49
CA LEU A 293 17.86 -3.59 -0.49
C LEU A 293 17.18 -4.41 0.59
N ALA A 294 17.87 -4.57 1.72
CA ALA A 294 17.46 -5.50 2.78
C ALA A 294 16.08 -5.22 3.39
N ILE A 295 15.66 -3.95 3.43
CA ILE A 295 14.34 -3.56 3.99
C ILE A 295 13.18 -4.10 3.18
N ASP A 296 13.35 -4.19 1.85
CA ASP A 296 12.33 -4.70 0.92
C ASP A 296 12.59 -6.17 0.58
N LYS A 297 13.78 -6.69 0.95
CA LYS A 297 14.28 -8.01 0.51
C LYS A 297 14.27 -8.15 -1.02
N HIS A 298 14.54 -7.08 -1.75
CA HIS A 298 14.43 -6.98 -3.20
C HIS A 298 15.75 -6.59 -3.85
N TYR A 299 15.94 -7.00 -5.11
CA TYR A 299 17.15 -6.76 -5.89
C TYR A 299 16.90 -5.75 -7.01
N TYR A 300 17.79 -4.74 -7.14
CA TYR A 300 17.71 -3.71 -8.17
C TYR A 300 18.96 -3.69 -9.03
N SER A 301 18.81 -3.70 -10.37
CA SER A 301 19.92 -3.74 -11.29
C SER A 301 20.70 -2.42 -11.37
N VAL A 302 21.98 -2.56 -11.58
CA VAL A 302 22.92 -1.44 -11.88
C VAL A 302 23.65 -1.81 -13.17
N PRO A 303 24.05 -0.84 -14.03
CA PRO A 303 24.82 -1.17 -15.22
C PRO A 303 26.00 -2.06 -14.90
N PHE A 304 26.17 -3.15 -15.65
CA PHE A 304 27.13 -4.25 -15.38
C PHE A 304 28.58 -3.79 -15.22
N ARG A 305 28.95 -2.66 -15.87
CA ARG A 305 30.28 -2.03 -15.76
C ARG A 305 30.65 -1.60 -14.34
N TRP A 306 29.67 -1.48 -13.44
CA TRP A 306 29.85 -1.07 -12.06
C TRP A 306 29.78 -2.24 -11.05
N THR A 307 29.85 -3.47 -11.55
CA THR A 307 29.87 -4.67 -10.73
C THR A 307 31.06 -4.65 -9.78
N GLY A 308 30.81 -4.90 -8.48
CA GLY A 308 31.85 -4.87 -7.43
C GLY A 308 32.06 -3.50 -6.77
N GLU A 309 31.57 -2.40 -7.36
CA GLU A 309 31.69 -1.05 -6.82
C GLU A 309 30.74 -0.81 -5.66
N LYS A 310 31.10 0.13 -4.76
CA LYS A 310 30.22 0.64 -3.71
C LYS A 310 29.41 1.82 -4.27
N VAL A 311 28.10 1.72 -4.14
CA VAL A 311 27.14 2.72 -4.63
C VAL A 311 26.35 3.31 -3.47
N LYS A 312 26.01 4.60 -3.58
CA LYS A 312 25.10 5.28 -2.67
C LYS A 312 23.68 5.14 -3.18
N VAL A 313 22.81 4.54 -2.36
CA VAL A 313 21.41 4.30 -2.68
C VAL A 313 20.55 5.28 -1.89
N ILE A 314 19.75 6.06 -2.60
CA ILE A 314 18.74 6.95 -2.02
C ILE A 314 17.38 6.37 -2.41
N TYR A 315 16.61 5.99 -1.41
CA TYR A 315 15.29 5.42 -1.69
C TYR A 315 14.20 6.16 -0.91
N THR A 316 13.05 6.25 -1.55
CA THR A 316 11.82 6.84 -1.02
C THR A 316 10.74 5.76 -0.93
N ARG A 317 9.49 6.13 -0.70
CA ARG A 317 8.36 5.19 -0.73
C ARG A 317 8.15 4.55 -2.10
N SER A 318 8.44 5.28 -3.19
CA SER A 318 8.07 4.88 -4.55
C SER A 318 9.25 4.62 -5.47
N ILE A 319 10.43 5.12 -5.15
CA ILE A 319 11.58 5.16 -6.07
C ILE A 319 12.87 4.76 -5.34
N VAL A 320 13.73 4.03 -6.04
CA VAL A 320 15.12 3.73 -5.65
C VAL A 320 16.06 4.37 -6.65
N ARG A 321 16.90 5.32 -6.20
CA ARG A 321 17.93 6.00 -6.99
C ARG A 321 19.30 5.53 -6.55
N ILE A 322 20.14 5.16 -7.50
CA ILE A 322 21.48 4.62 -7.26
C ILE A 322 22.51 5.58 -7.84
N TYR A 323 23.47 5.97 -7.00
CA TYR A 323 24.50 6.92 -7.35
C TYR A 323 25.89 6.32 -7.19
N LEU A 324 26.78 6.61 -8.13
CA LEU A 324 28.20 6.32 -8.05
C LEU A 324 29.00 7.61 -8.25
N LYS A 325 29.89 7.94 -7.32
CA LYS A 325 30.73 9.14 -7.36
C LYS A 325 29.96 10.47 -7.61
N GLY A 326 28.70 10.51 -7.12
CA GLY A 326 27.82 11.68 -7.29
C GLY A 326 26.94 11.68 -8.53
N GLU A 327 27.15 10.79 -9.48
CA GLU A 327 26.33 10.64 -10.68
C GLU A 327 25.24 9.59 -10.46
N MET A 328 24.03 9.83 -10.95
CA MET A 328 22.94 8.88 -10.91
C MET A 328 23.13 7.83 -12.00
N VAL A 329 23.37 6.57 -11.61
CA VAL A 329 23.66 5.46 -12.53
C VAL A 329 22.45 4.55 -12.78
N ALA A 330 21.46 4.57 -11.91
CA ALA A 330 20.21 3.84 -12.09
C ALA A 330 19.06 4.45 -11.28
N ILE A 331 17.83 4.27 -11.79
CA ILE A 331 16.57 4.60 -11.12
C ILE A 331 15.58 3.48 -11.35
N HIS A 332 14.89 3.05 -10.28
CA HIS A 332 13.88 2.01 -10.33
C HIS A 332 12.62 2.44 -9.58
N PRO A 333 11.42 2.05 -10.02
CA PRO A 333 10.27 2.00 -9.14
C PRO A 333 10.60 1.08 -7.96
N ARG A 334 10.23 1.49 -6.73
CA ARG A 334 10.43 0.64 -5.56
C ARG A 334 9.43 -0.50 -5.55
N ASP A 335 9.92 -1.71 -5.43
CA ASP A 335 9.14 -2.94 -5.33
C ASP A 335 9.31 -3.56 -3.94
N TYR A 336 8.20 -4.02 -3.36
CA TYR A 336 8.14 -4.60 -2.02
C TYR A 336 8.00 -6.14 -2.06
N ALA A 337 8.05 -6.76 -3.25
CA ALA A 337 7.98 -8.21 -3.40
C ALA A 337 9.28 -8.87 -2.91
N PRO A 338 9.27 -9.64 -1.81
CA PRO A 338 10.48 -10.24 -1.27
C PRO A 338 11.09 -11.26 -2.25
N GLY A 339 12.41 -11.20 -2.43
CA GLY A 339 13.16 -12.10 -3.33
C GLY A 339 13.04 -11.75 -4.80
N GLY A 340 12.28 -10.71 -5.17
CA GLY A 340 12.12 -10.26 -6.54
C GLY A 340 13.32 -9.49 -7.09
N TYR A 341 13.37 -9.37 -8.42
CA TYR A 341 14.40 -8.66 -9.17
C TYR A 341 13.78 -7.60 -10.08
N SER A 342 14.12 -6.34 -9.87
CA SER A 342 13.83 -5.25 -10.80
C SER A 342 15.05 -5.03 -11.69
N SER A 343 15.01 -5.61 -12.89
CA SER A 343 16.12 -5.56 -13.85
C SER A 343 15.78 -4.70 -15.04
N ILE A 344 16.66 -3.76 -15.36
CA ILE A 344 16.60 -2.97 -16.59
C ILE A 344 17.46 -3.69 -17.63
N PRO A 345 16.93 -4.03 -18.83
CA PRO A 345 17.67 -4.80 -19.84
C PRO A 345 19.00 -4.18 -20.24
N GLU A 346 19.08 -2.86 -20.32
CA GLU A 346 20.28 -2.09 -20.68
C GLU A 346 21.39 -2.18 -19.62
N HIS A 347 21.07 -2.57 -18.41
CA HIS A 347 22.03 -2.81 -17.33
C HIS A 347 22.79 -4.12 -17.44
N LEU A 348 22.27 -5.07 -18.24
CA LEU A 348 22.87 -6.38 -18.43
C LEU A 348 24.03 -6.31 -19.43
N CYS A 349 25.03 -7.18 -19.30
CA CYS A 349 26.04 -7.31 -20.34
C CYS A 349 25.45 -7.86 -21.63
N SER A 350 26.08 -7.59 -22.75
CA SER A 350 25.60 -7.98 -24.10
C SER A 350 25.25 -9.47 -24.21
N THR A 351 26.03 -10.33 -23.57
CA THR A 351 25.79 -11.79 -23.55
C THR A 351 24.50 -12.14 -22.83
N HIS A 352 24.19 -11.49 -21.69
CA HIS A 352 22.97 -11.74 -20.94
C HIS A 352 21.75 -11.10 -21.62
N GLN A 353 21.91 -9.92 -22.23
CA GLN A 353 20.84 -9.31 -23.03
C GLN A 353 20.45 -10.21 -24.18
N HIS A 354 21.44 -10.76 -24.90
CA HIS A 354 21.20 -11.72 -25.98
C HIS A 354 20.52 -13.00 -25.50
N TYR A 355 20.87 -13.48 -24.31
CA TYR A 355 20.23 -14.65 -23.71
C TYR A 355 18.75 -14.42 -23.39
N LEU A 356 18.38 -13.26 -22.84
CA LEU A 356 16.99 -12.90 -22.52
C LEU A 356 16.12 -12.64 -23.75
N GLN A 357 16.72 -12.23 -24.86
CA GLN A 357 15.99 -11.97 -26.12
C GLN A 357 15.64 -13.25 -26.86
N ARG A 358 16.24 -14.41 -26.50
CA ARG A 358 15.96 -15.69 -27.17
C ARG A 358 14.51 -16.09 -26.99
N SER A 359 13.82 -16.17 -28.13
CA SER A 359 12.46 -16.70 -28.23
C SER A 359 12.25 -17.29 -29.59
N PRO A 360 11.28 -18.20 -29.83
CA PRO A 360 10.97 -18.69 -31.14
C PRO A 360 10.74 -17.56 -32.16
N ALA A 361 9.98 -16.51 -31.75
CA ALA A 361 9.71 -15.34 -32.58
C ALA A 361 11.00 -14.60 -33.01
N TYR A 362 11.96 -14.44 -32.08
CA TYR A 362 13.25 -13.82 -32.34
C TYR A 362 14.04 -14.58 -33.45
N TYR A 363 14.08 -15.92 -33.34
CA TYR A 363 14.79 -16.73 -34.31
C TYR A 363 14.08 -16.78 -35.68
N MET A 364 12.75 -16.81 -35.69
CA MET A 364 11.95 -16.72 -36.92
C MET A 364 12.17 -15.40 -37.65
N GLN A 365 12.09 -14.27 -36.94
CA GLN A 365 12.35 -12.94 -37.49
C GLN A 365 13.77 -12.83 -38.08
N ARG A 366 14.78 -13.39 -37.41
CA ARG A 366 16.16 -13.41 -37.94
C ARG A 366 16.32 -14.30 -39.12
N ALA A 367 15.62 -15.43 -39.18
CA ALA A 367 15.66 -16.34 -40.32
C ALA A 367 14.99 -15.73 -41.53
N GLU A 368 13.89 -15.03 -41.36
CA GLU A 368 13.19 -14.29 -42.42
C GLU A 368 14.10 -13.25 -43.11
N GLN A 369 14.93 -12.56 -42.32
CA GLN A 369 15.93 -11.60 -42.85
C GLN A 369 17.07 -12.27 -43.63
N VAL A 370 17.27 -13.57 -43.44
CA VAL A 370 18.36 -14.33 -44.07
C VAL A 370 17.88 -15.02 -45.35
N SER A 371 16.92 -15.94 -45.23
CA SER A 371 16.35 -16.64 -46.40
C SER A 371 15.08 -17.43 -46.02
N GLU A 372 14.19 -17.60 -47.00
CA GLU A 372 12.97 -18.40 -46.86
C GLU A 372 13.25 -19.87 -46.47
N PRO A 373 14.22 -20.60 -47.08
CA PRO A 373 14.54 -21.96 -46.64
C PRO A 373 14.99 -22.07 -45.20
N LEU A 374 15.73 -21.08 -44.68
CA LEU A 374 16.12 -21.03 -43.24
C LEU A 374 14.91 -20.80 -42.34
N LEU A 375 13.99 -19.93 -42.74
CA LEU A 375 12.76 -19.67 -41.96
C LEU A 375 11.95 -20.97 -41.82
N GLN A 376 11.71 -21.68 -42.90
CA GLN A 376 10.99 -22.96 -42.91
C GLN A 376 11.69 -24.02 -42.06
N LEU A 377 13.03 -24.10 -42.13
CA LEU A 377 13.81 -25.04 -41.33
C LEU A 377 13.70 -24.73 -39.83
N ILE A 378 13.74 -23.45 -39.41
CA ILE A 378 13.58 -23.05 -38.04
C ILE A 378 12.15 -23.26 -37.54
N GLN A 379 11.13 -23.01 -38.36
CA GLN A 379 9.75 -23.36 -38.04
C GLN A 379 9.60 -24.87 -37.78
N CYS A 380 10.11 -25.70 -38.63
CA CYS A 380 10.10 -27.18 -38.45
C CYS A 380 10.83 -27.61 -37.16
N LEU A 381 11.92 -26.91 -36.75
CA LEU A 381 12.62 -27.17 -35.51
C LEU A 381 11.75 -26.87 -34.27
N PHE A 382 10.98 -25.78 -34.30
CA PHE A 382 10.10 -25.43 -33.20
C PHE A 382 8.80 -26.24 -33.15
N ASP A 383 8.29 -26.68 -34.31
CA ASP A 383 7.10 -27.53 -34.43
C ASP A 383 7.35 -29.00 -34.00
N GLY A 384 8.61 -29.38 -33.80
CA GLY A 384 9.02 -30.74 -33.43
C GLY A 384 8.67 -31.19 -32.00
N GLY A 385 7.84 -30.45 -31.24
CA GLY A 385 7.30 -30.83 -29.93
C GLY A 385 8.30 -30.80 -28.76
N ARG A 386 9.54 -30.35 -29.00
CA ARG A 386 10.54 -30.13 -27.92
C ARG A 386 10.39 -28.76 -27.30
N PRO A 387 10.76 -28.59 -25.97
CA PRO A 387 10.85 -27.27 -25.39
C PRO A 387 11.70 -26.33 -26.26
N PRO A 388 11.22 -25.10 -26.56
CA PRO A 388 11.91 -24.17 -27.46
C PRO A 388 13.37 -23.90 -27.10
N GLU A 389 13.70 -23.88 -25.80
CA GLU A 389 15.03 -23.60 -25.29
C GLU A 389 16.10 -24.62 -25.78
N GLN A 390 15.68 -25.85 -26.02
CA GLN A 390 16.58 -26.89 -26.52
C GLN A 390 17.03 -26.61 -27.97
N ASN A 391 16.22 -25.90 -28.74
CA ASN A 391 16.48 -25.58 -30.15
C ASN A 391 17.31 -24.28 -30.31
N TYR A 392 17.41 -23.41 -29.32
CA TYR A 392 18.13 -22.13 -29.42
C TYR A 392 19.59 -22.28 -29.83
N ARG A 393 20.30 -23.27 -29.26
CA ARG A 393 21.71 -23.56 -29.67
C ARG A 393 21.83 -24.02 -31.13
N THR A 394 20.85 -24.78 -31.60
CA THR A 394 20.80 -25.22 -32.98
C THR A 394 20.58 -24.03 -33.90
N CYS A 395 19.63 -23.15 -33.57
CA CYS A 395 19.37 -21.92 -34.33
C CYS A 395 20.59 -21.01 -34.40
N ASP A 396 21.27 -20.76 -33.24
CA ASP A 396 22.53 -20.02 -33.22
C ASP A 396 23.60 -20.63 -34.10
N GLY A 397 23.71 -21.97 -34.09
CA GLY A 397 24.62 -22.72 -34.96
C GLY A 397 24.32 -22.55 -36.43
N LEU A 398 23.05 -22.63 -36.84
CA LEU A 398 22.62 -22.43 -38.23
C LEU A 398 22.94 -21.01 -38.72
N LEU A 399 22.65 -20.00 -37.92
CA LEU A 399 22.99 -18.61 -38.22
C LEU A 399 24.52 -18.38 -38.30
N ASN A 400 25.31 -19.13 -37.54
CA ASN A 400 26.77 -19.07 -37.61
C ASN A 400 27.31 -19.76 -38.89
N ILE A 401 26.72 -20.89 -39.33
CA ILE A 401 27.05 -21.53 -40.61
C ILE A 401 26.77 -20.57 -41.76
N TYR A 402 25.61 -19.90 -41.75
CA TYR A 402 25.28 -18.89 -42.79
C TYR A 402 26.36 -17.80 -42.91
N ARG A 403 26.84 -17.26 -41.77
CA ARG A 403 27.87 -16.21 -41.77
C ARG A 403 29.22 -16.66 -42.34
N LYS A 404 29.48 -17.96 -42.33
CA LYS A 404 30.76 -18.56 -42.80
C LYS A 404 30.69 -19.18 -44.17
N THR A 405 29.51 -19.14 -44.82
CA THR A 405 29.24 -19.84 -46.07
C THR A 405 28.60 -18.87 -47.06
N THR A 406 28.71 -19.14 -48.36
CA THR A 406 28.00 -18.35 -49.36
C THR A 406 26.49 -18.62 -49.29
N PRO A 407 25.65 -17.61 -49.52
CA PRO A 407 24.19 -17.74 -49.42
C PRO A 407 23.61 -18.87 -50.28
N GLU A 408 24.18 -19.07 -51.48
CA GLU A 408 23.74 -20.12 -52.42
C GLU A 408 23.94 -21.52 -51.84
N ILE A 409 25.14 -21.81 -51.35
CA ILE A 409 25.49 -23.13 -50.76
C ILE A 409 24.64 -23.36 -49.49
N PHE A 410 24.45 -22.33 -48.69
CA PHE A 410 23.67 -22.42 -47.47
C PHE A 410 22.19 -22.70 -47.74
N ASN A 411 21.58 -21.98 -48.69
CA ASN A 411 20.19 -22.19 -49.08
C ASN A 411 19.95 -23.56 -49.67
N THR A 412 20.86 -24.05 -50.52
CA THR A 412 20.81 -25.41 -51.08
C THR A 412 20.88 -26.47 -49.96
N ALA A 413 21.74 -26.27 -48.94
CA ALA A 413 21.83 -27.15 -47.80
C ALA A 413 20.54 -27.12 -46.93
N CYS A 414 19.93 -25.94 -46.75
CA CYS A 414 18.65 -25.79 -46.06
C CYS A 414 17.53 -26.54 -46.82
N GLN A 415 17.46 -26.38 -48.14
CA GLN A 415 16.46 -27.09 -48.95
C GLN A 415 16.62 -28.59 -48.82
N MET A 416 17.84 -29.11 -48.92
CA MET A 416 18.11 -30.55 -48.72
C MET A 416 17.71 -31.02 -47.32
N ALA A 417 17.95 -30.21 -46.28
CA ALA A 417 17.55 -30.54 -44.92
C ALA A 417 16.02 -30.62 -44.78
N LEU A 418 15.28 -29.75 -45.45
CA LEU A 418 13.82 -29.78 -45.52
C LEU A 418 13.30 -31.01 -46.26
N ASP A 419 13.87 -31.30 -47.43
CA ASP A 419 13.48 -32.44 -48.25
C ASP A 419 13.69 -33.78 -47.54
N TYR A 420 14.82 -33.92 -46.84
CA TYR A 420 15.15 -35.13 -46.10
C TYR A 420 14.61 -35.13 -44.66
N LYS A 421 13.90 -34.09 -44.23
CA LYS A 421 13.36 -33.90 -42.86
C LYS A 421 14.40 -34.06 -41.76
N CYS A 422 15.64 -33.62 -42.01
CA CYS A 422 16.78 -33.74 -41.11
C CYS A 422 17.17 -32.38 -40.54
N TYR A 423 16.50 -31.93 -39.49
CA TYR A 423 16.61 -30.57 -38.92
C TYR A 423 17.68 -30.48 -37.81
N SER A 424 18.92 -30.92 -38.08
CA SER A 424 20.00 -30.88 -37.09
C SER A 424 21.19 -30.05 -37.54
N TYR A 425 21.86 -29.39 -36.56
CA TYR A 425 23.09 -28.65 -36.81
C TYR A 425 24.16 -29.48 -37.52
N LYS A 426 24.37 -30.74 -37.06
CA LYS A 426 25.37 -31.64 -37.59
C LYS A 426 25.09 -32.02 -39.06
N TYR A 427 23.83 -32.24 -39.39
CA TYR A 427 23.41 -32.51 -40.75
C TYR A 427 23.71 -31.30 -41.66
N MET A 428 23.31 -30.10 -41.24
CA MET A 428 23.56 -28.86 -41.99
C MET A 428 25.06 -28.62 -42.23
N LEU A 429 25.89 -28.82 -41.18
CA LEU A 429 27.32 -28.69 -41.33
C LEU A 429 27.91 -29.63 -42.36
N ASN A 430 27.54 -30.92 -42.29
CA ASN A 430 27.98 -31.97 -43.26
C ASN A 430 27.53 -31.67 -44.69
N MET A 431 26.29 -31.18 -44.88
CA MET A 431 25.79 -30.83 -46.20
C MET A 431 26.54 -29.64 -46.81
N VAL A 432 26.75 -28.59 -46.01
CA VAL A 432 27.55 -27.45 -46.46
C VAL A 432 28.98 -27.89 -46.86
N GLU A 433 29.66 -28.70 -46.07
CA GLU A 433 30.99 -29.22 -46.40
C GLU A 433 30.99 -30.11 -47.63
N LYS A 434 29.94 -30.94 -47.85
CA LYS A 434 29.79 -31.79 -49.03
C LYS A 434 29.63 -30.94 -50.30
N ILE A 435 28.74 -29.93 -50.25
CA ILE A 435 28.49 -29.03 -51.39
C ILE A 435 29.75 -28.22 -51.72
N GLN A 436 30.51 -27.78 -50.74
CA GLN A 436 31.77 -27.06 -50.94
C GLN A 436 32.86 -27.91 -51.60
N LYS A 437 32.89 -29.23 -51.30
CA LYS A 437 33.90 -30.15 -51.84
C LYS A 437 33.52 -30.75 -53.20
N GLN A 438 32.25 -30.98 -53.42
CA GLN A 438 31.76 -31.76 -54.62
C GLN A 438 31.08 -30.86 -55.67
N GLY A 439 30.87 -29.58 -55.44
CA GLY A 439 30.04 -28.71 -56.26
C GLY A 439 28.56 -28.84 -55.95
N MET A 440 27.74 -27.91 -56.52
CA MET A 440 26.28 -28.00 -56.37
C MET A 440 25.76 -29.30 -56.97
N PRO A 441 24.84 -30.03 -56.32
CA PRO A 441 24.22 -31.20 -56.92
C PRO A 441 23.43 -30.75 -58.17
N GLU A 442 23.71 -31.35 -59.32
CA GLU A 442 22.85 -31.20 -60.49
C GLU A 442 21.45 -31.72 -60.10
N ALA A 443 20.42 -30.97 -60.52
CA ALA A 443 19.03 -31.41 -60.32
C ALA A 443 18.85 -32.81 -60.93
N GLU A 444 18.75 -33.84 -60.11
CA GLU A 444 18.43 -35.17 -60.55
C GLU A 444 17.04 -35.11 -61.17
N THR A 445 17.01 -35.08 -62.53
CA THR A 445 15.84 -35.47 -63.27
C THR A 445 15.52 -36.90 -62.81
N SER A 446 14.40 -37.07 -62.18
CA SER A 446 13.90 -38.37 -61.72
C SER A 446 13.86 -39.34 -62.91
N LEU A 447 14.92 -40.12 -63.11
CA LEU A 447 14.89 -41.28 -63.99
C LEU A 447 13.87 -42.24 -63.36
N PRO A 448 12.92 -42.75 -64.18
CA PRO A 448 12.01 -43.77 -63.66
C PRO A 448 12.82 -44.98 -63.22
N LEU A 449 12.59 -45.39 -61.95
CA LEU A 449 13.23 -46.57 -61.38
C LEU A 449 13.04 -47.77 -62.38
N PRO A 450 14.11 -48.48 -62.68
CA PRO A 450 13.98 -49.65 -63.56
C PRO A 450 13.01 -50.68 -62.97
N ILE A 451 12.08 -51.16 -63.79
CA ILE A 451 11.13 -52.21 -63.41
C ILE A 451 11.97 -53.43 -63.02
N HIS A 452 12.06 -53.73 -61.73
CA HIS A 452 12.79 -54.93 -61.30
C HIS A 452 11.78 -55.95 -60.78
N GLU A 453 11.86 -57.17 -61.27
CA GLU A 453 10.91 -58.26 -60.93
C GLU A 453 10.89 -58.65 -59.46
N ASN A 454 11.81 -58.14 -58.65
CA ASN A 454 11.92 -58.41 -57.23
C ASN A 454 11.35 -57.31 -56.27
N ILE A 455 10.67 -56.29 -56.82
CA ILE A 455 9.96 -55.31 -56.01
C ILE A 455 8.63 -55.89 -55.52
N ARG A 456 8.63 -56.43 -54.32
CA ARG A 456 7.41 -56.86 -53.63
C ARG A 456 6.60 -55.63 -53.24
N GLY A 457 5.52 -55.36 -53.97
CA GLY A 457 4.62 -54.22 -53.73
C GLY A 457 3.88 -54.35 -52.42
N GLN A 458 3.26 -53.25 -52.01
CA GLN A 458 2.52 -53.12 -50.77
C GLN A 458 1.50 -54.24 -50.48
N ALA A 459 0.94 -54.85 -51.52
CA ALA A 459 0.04 -55.99 -51.43
C ALA A 459 0.69 -57.29 -50.88
N TYR A 460 2.00 -57.48 -51.03
CA TYR A 460 2.71 -58.63 -50.48
C TYR A 460 2.88 -58.57 -48.96
N TYR A 461 3.03 -57.35 -48.38
CA TYR A 461 3.15 -57.16 -46.93
C TYR A 461 1.79 -57.17 -46.25
N ASN A 462 0.72 -56.82 -46.95
CA ASN A 462 -0.63 -56.89 -46.38
C ASN A 462 -1.17 -58.32 -46.21
N GLN A 463 -0.59 -59.33 -46.94
CA GLN A 463 -0.94 -60.74 -46.77
C GLN A 463 -0.30 -61.40 -45.55
N LEU A 464 0.77 -60.84 -44.98
CA LEU A 464 1.44 -61.36 -43.77
C LEU A 464 0.82 -60.93 -42.46
N SER A 465 -0.14 -60.01 -42.47
CA SER A 465 -0.83 -59.51 -41.27
C SER A 465 -2.18 -60.23 -40.98
N LEU A 466 -2.53 -61.29 -41.70
CA LEU A 466 -3.79 -62.03 -41.56
C LEU A 466 -3.66 -63.43 -40.90
N ASN A 467 -2.46 -63.82 -40.45
CA ASN A 467 -2.23 -65.06 -39.71
C ASN A 467 -1.35 -64.83 -38.48
N LEU A 468 -1.91 -64.14 -37.48
CA LEU A 468 -1.48 -64.19 -36.06
C LEU A 468 -2.68 -63.88 -35.19
#